data_55e13773e5dfca427bf999c68282e489
#
_entry.id   55e13773e5dfca427bf999c68282e489
#
_cell.length_a   1.000
_cell.length_b   1.000
_cell.length_c   1.000
_cell.angle_alpha   90.00
_cell.angle_beta   90.00
_cell.angle_gamma   90.00
#
_symmetry.space_group_name_H-M   'P 1'
#
loop_
_entity.id
_entity.type
_entity.pdbx_description
1 polymer ?
#
loop_
_entity_poly.entity_id
_entity_poly.type
_entity_poly.pdbx_seq_one_letter_code
_entity_poly.pdbx_strand_id
1 'polypeptide(L)'
;MTENLLDEHLKTPINEPFGINAYSYGAQLFMWLGIFSACFFLAQFVSGLIIIGYYKSVDIKQIAANPSNLNVLRYAQILASLFSFLLPALIFSKLKEQSFMRYADADKGFQPVFIVLIPLLLIAIYPAIDASFFINKLMPWNGWRKDFQDEYKAIVDGLLKDDSIFVFVLNFLTIAAVPAVCEEWIFRGTLQKLLTEKLNIHLAVFFASVFFSLIHFEFSGFLPRIILGMFLGYLFYYSGSLWAGIFAHVVNNGTQVVFMYLNNKGIYKMDVDHPEMPKTWELIAYTLVFVGLWYLFYHFAQKRKNSTFA
;
A
#
# COMPACT_ATOMS: atom_id res chain seq x y z
N MET A 1 -48.19 -35.22 -28.87
CA MET A 1 -47.39 -35.58 -27.69
C MET A 1 -45.89 -35.37 -27.93
N THR A 2 -45.50 -34.50 -28.86
CA THR A 2 -44.11 -34.26 -29.33
C THR A 2 -43.71 -32.78 -29.31
N GLU A 3 -44.56 -31.87 -28.82
CA GLU A 3 -44.25 -30.44 -28.77
C GLU A 3 -43.73 -29.96 -27.41
N ASN A 4 -43.81 -30.75 -26.34
CA ASN A 4 -43.40 -30.34 -25.00
C ASN A 4 -41.93 -30.66 -24.61
N LEU A 5 -41.15 -31.35 -25.49
CA LEU A 5 -39.75 -31.69 -25.18
C LEU A 5 -38.73 -30.70 -25.70
N LEU A 6 -39.14 -29.75 -26.56
CA LEU A 6 -38.26 -28.72 -27.10
C LEU A 6 -38.23 -27.43 -26.24
N ASP A 7 -39.21 -27.23 -25.37
CA ASP A 7 -39.31 -26.04 -24.52
C ASP A 7 -38.59 -26.16 -23.15
N GLU A 8 -38.18 -27.34 -22.73
CA GLU A 8 -37.46 -27.56 -21.47
C GLU A 8 -35.96 -27.28 -21.60
N HIS A 9 -35.38 -27.33 -22.78
CA HIS A 9 -33.98 -27.00 -23.02
C HIS A 9 -33.69 -25.52 -23.19
N LEU A 10 -34.70 -24.65 -23.22
CA LEU A 10 -34.55 -23.20 -23.40
C LEU A 10 -34.73 -22.37 -22.10
N LYS A 11 -34.92 -23.00 -20.94
CA LYS A 11 -35.27 -22.31 -19.69
C LYS A 11 -34.25 -22.38 -18.54
N THR A 12 -33.06 -22.84 -18.77
CA THR A 12 -31.97 -22.56 -17.82
C THR A 12 -31.07 -21.52 -18.44
N PRO A 13 -31.04 -20.28 -17.93
CA PRO A 13 -29.89 -19.43 -18.18
C PRO A 13 -28.71 -20.17 -17.57
N ILE A 14 -27.90 -20.76 -18.43
CA ILE A 14 -26.60 -21.26 -18.01
C ILE A 14 -25.85 -20.00 -17.56
N ASN A 15 -25.87 -19.73 -16.26
CA ASN A 15 -24.97 -18.79 -15.62
C ASN A 15 -23.58 -19.43 -15.65
N GLU A 16 -23.07 -19.70 -16.85
CA GLU A 16 -21.66 -20.04 -16.96
C GLU A 16 -20.86 -18.82 -16.49
N PRO A 17 -19.95 -19.02 -15.55
CA PRO A 17 -19.11 -17.93 -15.10
C PRO A 17 -18.35 -17.40 -16.31
N PHE A 18 -18.55 -16.13 -16.63
CA PHE A 18 -17.90 -15.44 -17.73
C PHE A 18 -16.59 -14.81 -17.24
N GLY A 19 -15.69 -14.45 -18.15
CA GLY A 19 -14.44 -13.80 -17.83
C GLY A 19 -13.48 -14.68 -17.01
N ILE A 20 -12.69 -14.03 -16.15
CA ILE A 20 -11.68 -14.74 -15.34
C ILE A 20 -12.32 -15.67 -14.29
N ASN A 21 -13.59 -15.47 -13.96
CA ASN A 21 -14.32 -16.30 -12.99
C ASN A 21 -14.58 -17.73 -13.49
N ALA A 22 -14.47 -17.98 -14.81
CA ALA A 22 -14.54 -19.31 -15.41
C ALA A 22 -13.31 -20.18 -15.10
N TYR A 23 -12.22 -19.58 -14.65
CA TYR A 23 -10.96 -20.28 -14.37
C TYR A 23 -10.83 -20.69 -12.92
N SER A 24 -10.01 -21.71 -12.66
CA SER A 24 -9.70 -22.13 -11.30
C SER A 24 -9.06 -21.00 -10.49
N TYR A 25 -9.22 -21.04 -9.17
CA TYR A 25 -8.60 -20.04 -8.27
C TYR A 25 -7.09 -19.87 -8.49
N GLY A 26 -6.36 -21.00 -8.65
CA GLY A 26 -4.92 -20.96 -8.94
C GLY A 26 -4.59 -20.22 -10.24
N ALA A 27 -5.41 -20.44 -11.29
CA ALA A 27 -5.25 -19.73 -12.55
C ALA A 27 -5.54 -18.22 -12.39
N GLN A 28 -6.55 -17.84 -11.61
CA GLN A 28 -6.85 -16.44 -11.34
C GLN A 28 -5.71 -15.74 -10.57
N LEU A 29 -5.13 -16.42 -9.57
CA LEU A 29 -3.98 -15.90 -8.83
C LEU A 29 -2.75 -15.75 -9.75
N PHE A 30 -2.51 -16.73 -10.62
CA PHE A 30 -1.42 -16.68 -11.59
C PHE A 30 -1.62 -15.55 -12.62
N MET A 31 -2.85 -15.34 -13.09
CA MET A 31 -3.18 -14.21 -13.97
C MET A 31 -2.99 -12.87 -13.26
N TRP A 32 -3.43 -12.76 -11.99
CA TRP A 32 -3.20 -11.55 -11.19
C TRP A 32 -1.71 -11.24 -11.11
N LEU A 33 -0.89 -12.24 -10.76
CA LEU A 33 0.56 -12.09 -10.65
C LEU A 33 1.19 -11.72 -12.00
N GLY A 34 0.75 -12.33 -13.10
CA GLY A 34 1.22 -12.03 -14.45
C GLY A 34 0.91 -10.60 -14.88
N ILE A 35 -0.33 -10.14 -14.68
CA ILE A 35 -0.75 -8.76 -15.00
C ILE A 35 0.02 -7.77 -14.16
N PHE A 36 0.11 -8.01 -12.83
CA PHE A 36 0.86 -7.16 -11.92
C PHE A 36 2.33 -7.06 -12.34
N SER A 37 3.01 -8.20 -12.55
CA SER A 37 4.43 -8.23 -12.93
C SER A 37 4.68 -7.53 -14.27
N ALA A 38 3.85 -7.77 -15.27
CA ALA A 38 3.99 -7.13 -16.58
C ALA A 38 3.85 -5.60 -16.47
N CYS A 39 2.83 -5.11 -15.79
CA CYS A 39 2.63 -3.68 -15.57
C CYS A 39 3.77 -3.07 -14.74
N PHE A 40 4.18 -3.76 -13.66
CA PHE A 40 5.25 -3.30 -12.78
C PHE A 40 6.56 -3.13 -13.52
N PHE A 41 7.06 -4.17 -14.18
CA PHE A 41 8.35 -4.09 -14.90
C PHE A 41 8.30 -3.12 -16.07
N LEU A 42 7.20 -3.06 -16.81
CA LEU A 42 7.04 -2.09 -17.90
C LEU A 42 7.07 -0.65 -17.37
N ALA A 43 6.39 -0.38 -16.25
CA ALA A 43 6.38 0.94 -15.63
C ALA A 43 7.78 1.35 -15.14
N GLN A 44 8.52 0.44 -14.48
CA GLN A 44 9.88 0.71 -14.04
C GLN A 44 10.82 0.94 -15.23
N PHE A 45 10.68 0.16 -16.29
CA PHE A 45 11.48 0.33 -17.53
C PHE A 45 11.22 1.69 -18.18
N VAL A 46 9.96 2.07 -18.37
CA VAL A 46 9.59 3.36 -18.97
C VAL A 46 10.07 4.54 -18.09
N SER A 47 9.88 4.44 -16.76
CA SER A 47 10.36 5.46 -15.82
C SER A 47 11.87 5.60 -15.86
N GLY A 48 12.60 4.48 -15.95
CA GLY A 48 14.06 4.48 -16.13
C GLY A 48 14.49 5.17 -17.42
N LEU A 49 13.80 4.90 -18.53
CA LEU A 49 14.08 5.58 -19.81
C LEU A 49 13.83 7.10 -19.73
N ILE A 50 12.77 7.54 -19.05
CA ILE A 50 12.47 8.98 -18.84
C ILE A 50 13.62 9.62 -18.04
N ILE A 51 14.04 9.00 -16.94
CA ILE A 51 15.11 9.50 -16.07
C ILE A 51 16.43 9.60 -16.85
N ILE A 52 16.86 8.51 -17.48
CA ILE A 52 18.10 8.48 -18.27
C ILE A 52 18.04 9.47 -19.43
N GLY A 53 16.90 9.54 -20.14
CA GLY A 53 16.68 10.46 -21.24
C GLY A 53 16.84 11.93 -20.85
N TYR A 54 16.37 12.28 -19.66
CA TYR A 54 16.40 13.66 -19.15
C TYR A 54 17.76 14.02 -18.54
N TYR A 55 18.24 13.21 -17.58
CA TYR A 55 19.46 13.51 -16.83
C TYR A 55 20.75 13.15 -17.61
N LYS A 56 20.63 12.38 -18.69
CA LYS A 56 21.80 11.85 -19.46
C LYS A 56 22.81 11.10 -18.58
N SER A 57 22.34 10.54 -17.46
CA SER A 57 23.12 9.79 -16.49
C SER A 57 22.33 8.60 -15.97
N VAL A 58 23.03 7.56 -15.60
CA VAL A 58 22.52 6.39 -14.84
C VAL A 58 22.95 6.44 -13.38
N ASP A 59 23.82 7.39 -13.00
CA ASP A 59 24.28 7.56 -11.62
C ASP A 59 23.23 8.30 -10.80
N ILE A 60 22.47 7.53 -10.05
CA ILE A 60 21.41 8.01 -9.18
C ILE A 60 21.93 8.96 -8.09
N LYS A 61 23.10 8.70 -7.53
CA LYS A 61 23.70 9.56 -6.49
C LYS A 61 24.06 10.93 -7.05
N GLN A 62 24.59 10.96 -8.29
CA GLN A 62 24.88 12.21 -8.98
C GLN A 62 23.61 13.00 -9.29
N ILE A 63 22.53 12.32 -9.69
CA ILE A 63 21.23 12.96 -9.94
C ILE A 63 20.67 13.52 -8.65
N ALA A 64 20.66 12.74 -7.57
CA ALA A 64 20.13 13.13 -6.27
C ALA A 64 20.91 14.28 -5.60
N ALA A 65 22.19 14.43 -5.89
CA ALA A 65 23.03 15.50 -5.37
C ALA A 65 22.67 16.90 -5.89
N ASN A 66 21.86 17.01 -6.96
CA ASN A 66 21.42 18.29 -7.53
C ASN A 66 19.93 18.55 -7.26
N PRO A 67 19.55 19.18 -6.11
CA PRO A 67 18.15 19.33 -5.69
C PRO A 67 17.31 20.17 -6.65
N SER A 68 17.93 21.11 -7.39
CA SER A 68 17.22 22.08 -8.23
C SER A 68 16.47 21.46 -9.41
N ASN A 69 16.66 20.17 -9.68
CA ASN A 69 16.13 19.52 -10.89
C ASN A 69 15.49 18.14 -10.64
N LEU A 70 14.99 17.87 -9.42
CA LEU A 70 14.44 16.55 -9.08
C LEU A 70 12.96 16.35 -9.45
N ASN A 71 12.33 17.34 -10.10
CA ASN A 71 10.91 17.25 -10.46
C ASN A 71 10.63 16.10 -11.45
N VAL A 72 11.57 15.79 -12.34
CA VAL A 72 11.41 14.66 -13.27
C VAL A 72 11.39 13.33 -12.53
N LEU A 73 12.19 13.16 -11.45
CA LEU A 73 12.10 11.98 -10.59
C LEU A 73 10.74 11.88 -9.91
N ARG A 74 10.19 13.01 -9.42
CA ARG A 74 8.85 13.04 -8.81
C ARG A 74 7.76 12.63 -9.80
N TYR A 75 7.78 13.21 -11.00
CA TYR A 75 6.80 12.84 -12.03
C TYR A 75 6.95 11.40 -12.50
N ALA A 76 8.18 10.92 -12.68
CA ALA A 76 8.45 9.52 -13.03
C ALA A 76 7.92 8.57 -11.94
N GLN A 77 8.10 8.92 -10.66
CA GLN A 77 7.57 8.14 -9.54
C GLN A 77 6.04 8.11 -9.51
N ILE A 78 5.37 9.24 -9.76
CA ILE A 78 3.90 9.28 -9.87
C ILE A 78 3.42 8.37 -11.01
N LEU A 79 4.03 8.48 -12.19
CA LEU A 79 3.70 7.64 -13.33
C LEU A 79 3.98 6.16 -13.02
N ALA A 80 5.13 5.86 -12.41
CA ALA A 80 5.46 4.51 -11.99
C ALA A 80 4.40 3.93 -11.04
N SER A 81 3.94 4.69 -10.04
CA SER A 81 2.90 4.26 -9.10
C SER A 81 1.58 3.96 -9.82
N LEU A 82 1.14 4.84 -10.72
CA LEU A 82 -0.10 4.66 -11.47
C LEU A 82 -0.06 3.40 -12.35
N PHE A 83 1.03 3.21 -13.09
CA PHE A 83 1.14 2.09 -14.03
C PHE A 83 1.52 0.78 -13.35
N SER A 84 2.32 0.80 -12.26
CA SER A 84 2.70 -0.41 -11.52
C SER A 84 1.56 -0.98 -10.66
N PHE A 85 0.68 -0.12 -10.12
CA PHE A 85 -0.29 -0.52 -9.10
C PHE A 85 -1.74 -0.28 -9.50
N LEU A 86 -2.09 0.92 -9.96
CA LEU A 86 -3.48 1.23 -10.28
C LEU A 86 -3.94 0.56 -11.58
N LEU A 87 -3.10 0.57 -12.62
CA LEU A 87 -3.42 -0.03 -13.91
C LEU A 87 -3.69 -1.55 -13.79
N PRO A 88 -2.83 -2.38 -13.16
CA PRO A 88 -3.13 -3.81 -13.01
C PRO A 88 -4.38 -4.06 -12.16
N ALA A 89 -4.66 -3.23 -11.15
CA ALA A 89 -5.90 -3.32 -10.37
C ALA A 89 -7.14 -3.05 -11.24
N LEU A 90 -7.08 -2.06 -12.13
CA LEU A 90 -8.13 -1.76 -13.11
C LEU A 90 -8.36 -2.93 -14.07
N ILE A 91 -7.28 -3.46 -14.66
CA ILE A 91 -7.34 -4.59 -15.60
C ILE A 91 -7.95 -5.81 -14.90
N PHE A 92 -7.46 -6.15 -13.70
CA PHE A 92 -7.94 -7.32 -12.97
C PHE A 92 -9.42 -7.19 -12.56
N SER A 93 -9.85 -6.03 -12.08
CA SER A 93 -11.25 -5.77 -11.74
C SER A 93 -12.16 -5.93 -12.96
N LYS A 94 -11.73 -5.45 -14.12
CA LYS A 94 -12.46 -5.60 -15.39
C LYS A 94 -12.56 -7.07 -15.81
N LEU A 95 -11.49 -7.85 -15.63
CA LEU A 95 -11.50 -9.29 -15.92
C LEU A 95 -12.39 -10.07 -14.94
N LYS A 96 -12.57 -9.59 -13.72
CA LYS A 96 -13.56 -10.09 -12.74
C LYS A 96 -15.00 -9.66 -13.07
N GLU A 97 -15.19 -8.93 -14.18
CA GLU A 97 -16.49 -8.40 -14.61
C GLU A 97 -17.17 -7.52 -13.57
N GLN A 98 -16.38 -6.84 -12.79
CA GLN A 98 -16.86 -5.93 -11.76
C GLN A 98 -16.39 -4.50 -12.01
N SER A 99 -17.20 -3.55 -11.54
CA SER A 99 -16.79 -2.15 -11.50
C SER A 99 -15.55 -2.02 -10.60
N PHE A 100 -14.54 -1.28 -11.05
CA PHE A 100 -13.29 -1.00 -10.34
C PHE A 100 -13.51 -0.53 -8.89
N MET A 101 -14.44 0.41 -8.70
CA MET A 101 -14.79 0.93 -7.37
C MET A 101 -15.44 -0.14 -6.50
N ARG A 102 -16.38 -0.90 -7.04
CA ARG A 102 -17.13 -1.91 -6.32
C ARG A 102 -16.27 -3.13 -5.97
N TYR A 103 -15.44 -3.56 -6.91
CA TYR A 103 -14.55 -4.70 -6.65
C TYR A 103 -13.59 -4.43 -5.49
N ALA A 104 -13.08 -3.20 -5.38
CA ALA A 104 -12.17 -2.79 -4.31
C ALA A 104 -12.87 -2.31 -3.02
N ASP A 105 -14.19 -2.37 -2.92
CA ASP A 105 -14.99 -1.75 -1.82
C ASP A 105 -14.71 -0.24 -1.65
N ALA A 106 -14.36 0.45 -2.75
CA ALA A 106 -14.10 1.88 -2.78
C ALA A 106 -15.37 2.71 -3.05
N ASP A 107 -16.48 2.07 -3.43
CA ASP A 107 -17.82 2.64 -3.48
C ASP A 107 -18.42 2.86 -2.08
N LYS A 108 -17.79 2.31 -1.05
CA LYS A 108 -18.21 2.41 0.35
C LYS A 108 -17.35 3.43 1.08
N GLY A 109 -17.94 4.53 1.53
CA GLY A 109 -17.26 5.46 2.43
C GLY A 109 -16.84 4.78 3.76
N PHE A 110 -16.15 5.48 4.65
CA PHE A 110 -15.88 5.01 6.01
C PHE A 110 -16.46 5.99 7.05
N GLN A 111 -16.59 5.53 8.30
CA GLN A 111 -17.22 6.36 9.34
C GLN A 111 -16.36 7.56 9.70
N PRO A 112 -16.95 8.78 9.90
CA PRO A 112 -16.18 9.97 10.26
C PRO A 112 -15.31 9.83 11.51
N VAL A 113 -15.73 9.01 12.49
CA VAL A 113 -14.93 8.74 13.70
C VAL A 113 -13.57 8.13 13.38
N PHE A 114 -13.41 7.44 12.24
CA PHE A 114 -12.14 6.86 11.83
C PHE A 114 -11.10 7.91 11.43
N ILE A 115 -11.53 9.14 11.09
CA ILE A 115 -10.61 10.26 10.85
C ILE A 115 -9.75 10.54 12.10
N VAL A 116 -10.31 10.30 13.29
CA VAL A 116 -9.60 10.48 14.57
C VAL A 116 -8.97 9.18 15.06
N LEU A 117 -9.71 8.06 14.98
CA LEU A 117 -9.23 6.79 15.53
C LEU A 117 -8.02 6.23 14.75
N ILE A 118 -7.98 6.37 13.43
CA ILE A 118 -6.88 5.82 12.61
C ILE A 118 -5.53 6.48 12.92
N PRO A 119 -5.40 7.83 12.97
CA PRO A 119 -4.15 8.45 13.40
C PRO A 119 -3.73 8.06 14.83
N LEU A 120 -4.66 7.95 15.78
CA LEU A 120 -4.35 7.50 17.13
C LEU A 120 -3.88 6.04 17.17
N LEU A 121 -4.49 5.16 16.37
CA LEU A 121 -4.03 3.77 16.20
C LEU A 121 -2.63 3.70 15.58
N LEU A 122 -2.34 4.54 14.59
CA LEU A 122 -1.00 4.65 14.01
C LEU A 122 0.02 5.07 15.07
N ILE A 123 -0.26 6.11 15.85
CA ILE A 123 0.64 6.52 16.95
C ILE A 123 0.85 5.37 17.93
N ALA A 124 -0.20 4.62 18.27
CA ALA A 124 -0.10 3.53 19.23
C ALA A 124 0.65 2.29 18.70
N ILE A 125 0.69 2.06 17.37
CA ILE A 125 1.41 0.92 16.78
C ILE A 125 2.88 1.26 16.46
N TYR A 126 3.28 2.53 16.36
CA TYR A 126 4.65 2.91 16.00
C TYR A 126 5.73 2.27 16.85
N PRO A 127 5.65 2.18 18.19
CA PRO A 127 6.70 1.52 18.98
C PRO A 127 6.90 0.03 18.62
N ALA A 128 5.84 -0.66 18.21
CA ALA A 128 5.95 -2.04 17.71
C ALA A 128 6.61 -2.10 16.33
N ILE A 129 6.32 -1.13 15.47
CA ILE A 129 6.98 -0.96 14.16
C ILE A 129 8.48 -0.69 14.37
N ASP A 130 8.84 0.24 15.27
CA ASP A 130 10.23 0.58 15.60
C ASP A 130 10.97 -0.63 16.18
N ALA A 131 10.38 -1.35 17.14
CA ALA A 131 10.96 -2.58 17.68
C ALA A 131 11.22 -3.62 16.58
N SER A 132 10.31 -3.74 15.61
CA SER A 132 10.47 -4.67 14.49
C SER A 132 11.63 -4.28 13.56
N PHE A 133 11.95 -2.99 13.45
CA PHE A 133 13.13 -2.52 12.72
C PHE A 133 14.43 -3.04 13.34
N PHE A 134 14.55 -3.06 14.67
CA PHE A 134 15.70 -3.63 15.35
C PHE A 134 15.80 -5.15 15.15
N ILE A 135 14.68 -5.86 15.19
CA ILE A 135 14.63 -7.29 14.88
C ILE A 135 15.06 -7.52 13.42
N ASN A 136 14.60 -6.69 12.52
CA ASN A 136 14.94 -6.76 11.09
C ASN A 136 16.44 -6.58 10.83
N LYS A 137 17.15 -5.76 11.63
CA LYS A 137 18.62 -5.60 11.55
C LYS A 137 19.39 -6.88 11.86
N LEU A 138 18.81 -7.82 12.62
CA LEU A 138 19.42 -9.10 12.95
C LEU A 138 19.35 -10.11 11.77
N MET A 139 18.58 -9.82 10.74
CA MET A 139 18.48 -10.67 9.56
C MET A 139 19.74 -10.53 8.67
N PRO A 140 20.20 -11.63 8.05
CA PRO A 140 21.44 -11.62 7.24
C PRO A 140 21.21 -10.99 5.85
N TRP A 141 20.90 -9.72 5.83
CA TRP A 141 20.70 -8.96 4.60
C TRP A 141 22.03 -8.43 4.06
N ASN A 142 22.95 -9.30 3.62
CA ASN A 142 24.34 -8.92 3.25
C ASN A 142 24.54 -8.70 1.75
N GLY A 143 25.54 -7.88 1.41
CA GLY A 143 26.07 -7.73 0.05
C GLY A 143 25.36 -6.69 -0.81
N TRP A 144 25.06 -7.00 -2.06
CA TRP A 144 24.49 -6.16 -3.13
C TRP A 144 23.30 -5.27 -2.73
N ARG A 145 22.65 -5.59 -1.61
CA ARG A 145 21.52 -4.84 -1.04
C ARG A 145 21.94 -3.52 -0.39
N LYS A 146 23.16 -3.41 0.12
CA LYS A 146 23.64 -2.19 0.77
C LYS A 146 23.73 -1.05 -0.25
N ASP A 147 24.28 -1.34 -1.42
CA ASP A 147 24.42 -0.34 -2.49
C ASP A 147 23.05 0.17 -2.94
N PHE A 148 22.08 -0.74 -3.10
CA PHE A 148 20.71 -0.38 -3.47
C PHE A 148 20.02 0.46 -2.39
N GLN A 149 20.23 0.15 -1.11
CA GLN A 149 19.71 0.94 0.01
C GLN A 149 20.32 2.34 0.07
N ASP A 150 21.62 2.44 -0.14
CA ASP A 150 22.34 3.72 -0.14
C ASP A 150 21.87 4.62 -1.31
N GLU A 151 21.60 4.03 -2.48
CA GLU A 151 21.03 4.75 -3.63
C GLU A 151 19.59 5.20 -3.35
N TYR A 152 18.75 4.32 -2.81
CA TYR A 152 17.37 4.66 -2.42
C TYR A 152 17.34 5.79 -1.39
N LYS A 153 18.19 5.70 -0.34
CA LYS A 153 18.30 6.76 0.67
C LYS A 153 18.74 8.08 0.02
N ALA A 154 19.72 8.06 -0.86
CA ALA A 154 20.19 9.27 -1.54
C ALA A 154 19.08 9.96 -2.36
N ILE A 155 18.20 9.16 -3.04
CA ILE A 155 17.04 9.71 -3.75
C ILE A 155 16.08 10.37 -2.78
N VAL A 156 15.68 9.66 -1.72
CA VAL A 156 14.70 10.17 -0.75
C VAL A 156 15.20 11.43 -0.07
N ASP A 157 16.45 11.44 0.40
CA ASP A 157 17.09 12.60 1.02
C ASP A 157 17.17 13.78 0.04
N GLY A 158 17.53 13.51 -1.22
CA GLY A 158 17.55 14.54 -2.27
C GLY A 158 16.17 15.14 -2.53
N LEU A 159 15.14 14.30 -2.67
CA LEU A 159 13.76 14.74 -2.90
C LEU A 159 13.22 15.58 -1.75
N LEU A 160 13.57 15.24 -0.52
CA LEU A 160 13.06 15.89 0.70
C LEU A 160 13.90 17.10 1.15
N LYS A 161 15.04 17.40 0.50
CA LYS A 161 15.98 18.45 0.93
C LYS A 161 15.46 19.87 0.70
N ASP A 162 14.63 20.10 -0.33
CA ASP A 162 14.09 21.42 -0.66
C ASP A 162 12.97 21.78 0.34
N ASP A 163 13.02 22.98 0.90
CA ASP A 163 12.10 23.46 1.93
C ASP A 163 10.99 24.40 1.40
N SER A 164 10.86 24.53 0.08
CA SER A 164 9.77 25.29 -0.53
C SER A 164 8.41 24.59 -0.36
N ILE A 165 7.36 25.39 -0.16
CA ILE A 165 5.99 24.85 0.00
C ILE A 165 5.52 24.11 -1.25
N PHE A 166 5.95 24.55 -2.44
CA PHE A 166 5.62 23.88 -3.70
C PHE A 166 6.22 22.48 -3.74
N VAL A 167 7.51 22.34 -3.39
CA VAL A 167 8.19 21.04 -3.36
C VAL A 167 7.63 20.16 -2.25
N PHE A 168 7.27 20.74 -1.10
CA PHE A 168 6.57 19.99 -0.04
C PHE A 168 5.27 19.35 -0.54
N VAL A 169 4.40 20.13 -1.21
CA VAL A 169 3.14 19.61 -1.78
C VAL A 169 3.42 18.53 -2.82
N LEU A 170 4.41 18.74 -3.69
CA LEU A 170 4.78 17.78 -4.71
C LEU A 170 5.35 16.49 -4.09
N ASN A 171 6.19 16.59 -3.05
CA ASN A 171 6.69 15.44 -2.29
C ASN A 171 5.55 14.69 -1.58
N PHE A 172 4.59 15.42 -0.99
CA PHE A 172 3.42 14.80 -0.37
C PHE A 172 2.61 13.99 -1.39
N LEU A 173 2.41 14.51 -2.58
CA LEU A 173 1.75 13.77 -3.67
C LEU A 173 2.56 12.57 -4.12
N THR A 174 3.87 12.74 -4.31
CA THR A 174 4.77 11.72 -4.88
C THR A 174 5.05 10.55 -3.91
N ILE A 175 5.25 10.87 -2.63
CA ILE A 175 5.72 9.90 -1.62
C ILE A 175 4.56 9.36 -0.77
N ALA A 176 3.53 10.18 -0.53
CA ALA A 176 2.44 9.79 0.36
C ALA A 176 1.12 9.50 -0.38
N ALA A 177 0.51 10.50 -1.02
CA ALA A 177 -0.88 10.37 -1.45
C ALA A 177 -1.05 9.42 -2.64
N VAL A 178 -0.30 9.62 -3.73
CA VAL A 178 -0.46 8.81 -4.96
C VAL A 178 -0.04 7.36 -4.74
N PRO A 179 1.14 7.04 -4.13
CA PRO A 179 1.50 5.67 -3.83
C PRO A 179 0.47 4.99 -2.92
N ALA A 180 0.05 5.63 -1.82
CA ALA A 180 -0.93 5.06 -0.89
C ALA A 180 -2.23 4.67 -1.60
N VAL A 181 -2.78 5.54 -2.45
CA VAL A 181 -3.99 5.22 -3.22
C VAL A 181 -3.73 4.01 -4.13
N CYS A 182 -2.68 4.05 -4.93
CA CYS A 182 -2.39 3.01 -5.93
C CYS A 182 -2.09 1.65 -5.29
N GLU A 183 -1.29 1.65 -4.21
CA GLU A 183 -0.89 0.44 -3.49
C GLU A 183 -2.05 -0.18 -2.73
N GLU A 184 -2.90 0.61 -2.05
CA GLU A 184 -4.07 0.06 -1.39
C GLU A 184 -5.03 -0.59 -2.39
N TRP A 185 -5.19 -0.01 -3.59
CA TRP A 185 -6.03 -0.62 -4.62
C TRP A 185 -5.55 -2.00 -5.05
N ILE A 186 -4.25 -2.14 -5.33
CA ILE A 186 -3.73 -3.43 -5.80
C ILE A 186 -3.62 -4.46 -4.66
N PHE A 187 -3.16 -4.04 -3.44
CA PHE A 187 -2.92 -4.98 -2.36
C PHE A 187 -4.19 -5.32 -1.59
N ARG A 188 -5.00 -4.34 -1.18
CA ARG A 188 -6.22 -4.57 -0.39
C ARG A 188 -7.41 -4.78 -1.30
N GLY A 189 -7.56 -3.88 -2.29
CA GLY A 189 -8.67 -3.90 -3.23
C GLY A 189 -8.69 -5.11 -4.16
N THR A 190 -7.54 -5.71 -4.48
CA THR A 190 -7.50 -6.88 -5.38
C THR A 190 -6.84 -8.10 -4.76
N LEU A 191 -5.55 -8.06 -4.38
CA LEU A 191 -4.82 -9.24 -3.91
C LEU A 191 -5.43 -9.82 -2.63
N GLN A 192 -5.59 -9.02 -1.59
CA GLN A 192 -6.15 -9.50 -0.32
C GLN A 192 -7.55 -10.07 -0.52
N LYS A 193 -8.40 -9.43 -1.34
CA LYS A 193 -9.73 -9.97 -1.68
C LYS A 193 -9.65 -11.29 -2.40
N LEU A 194 -8.78 -11.41 -3.40
CA LEU A 194 -8.57 -12.67 -4.10
C LEU A 194 -8.11 -13.77 -3.14
N LEU A 195 -7.17 -13.46 -2.25
CA LEU A 195 -6.68 -14.43 -1.27
C LEU A 195 -7.78 -14.88 -0.29
N THR A 196 -8.72 -13.99 0.10
CA THR A 196 -9.83 -14.35 0.99
C THR A 196 -10.86 -15.30 0.35
N GLU A 197 -10.83 -15.49 -0.96
CA GLU A 197 -11.69 -16.50 -1.61
C GLU A 197 -11.35 -17.93 -1.17
N LYS A 198 -10.14 -18.21 -0.71
CA LYS A 198 -9.67 -19.55 -0.30
C LYS A 198 -8.95 -19.60 1.05
N LEU A 199 -8.41 -18.49 1.51
CA LEU A 199 -7.70 -18.40 2.80
C LEU A 199 -8.58 -17.70 3.83
N ASN A 200 -8.37 -18.03 5.10
CA ASN A 200 -8.92 -17.22 6.17
C ASN A 200 -8.32 -15.80 6.15
N ILE A 201 -9.00 -14.85 6.73
CA ILE A 201 -8.60 -13.43 6.68
C ILE A 201 -7.18 -13.20 7.23
N HIS A 202 -6.76 -13.93 8.25
CA HIS A 202 -5.45 -13.71 8.85
C HIS A 202 -4.31 -14.10 7.90
N LEU A 203 -4.46 -15.23 7.22
CA LEU A 203 -3.51 -15.67 6.19
C LEU A 203 -3.54 -14.75 4.96
N ALA A 204 -4.73 -14.33 4.52
CA ALA A 204 -4.85 -13.43 3.39
C ALA A 204 -4.17 -12.08 3.66
N VAL A 205 -4.41 -11.50 4.84
CA VAL A 205 -3.75 -10.25 5.28
C VAL A 205 -2.24 -10.46 5.38
N PHE A 206 -1.78 -11.55 6.00
CA PHE A 206 -0.35 -11.85 6.14
C PHE A 206 0.36 -11.95 4.78
N PHE A 207 -0.14 -12.79 3.86
CA PHE A 207 0.49 -12.97 2.55
C PHE A 207 0.44 -11.71 1.69
N ALA A 208 -0.66 -10.97 1.71
CA ALA A 208 -0.74 -9.68 1.04
C ALA A 208 0.27 -8.68 1.59
N SER A 209 0.51 -8.67 2.92
CA SER A 209 1.48 -7.78 3.58
C SER A 209 2.93 -8.19 3.32
N VAL A 210 3.21 -9.49 3.28
CA VAL A 210 4.53 -10.00 2.88
C VAL A 210 4.84 -9.60 1.43
N PHE A 211 3.89 -9.80 0.51
CA PHE A 211 4.08 -9.42 -0.88
C PHE A 211 4.22 -7.90 -1.04
N PHE A 212 3.41 -7.11 -0.32
CA PHE A 212 3.54 -5.66 -0.24
C PHE A 212 4.96 -5.23 0.18
N SER A 213 5.54 -5.87 1.20
CA SER A 213 6.88 -5.55 1.66
C SER A 213 7.96 -5.98 0.67
N LEU A 214 7.80 -7.15 0.04
CA LEU A 214 8.77 -7.70 -0.92
C LEU A 214 8.97 -6.82 -2.15
N ILE A 215 7.90 -6.26 -2.70
CA ILE A 215 7.97 -5.46 -3.93
C ILE A 215 8.70 -4.12 -3.80
N HIS A 216 8.98 -3.70 -2.57
CA HIS A 216 9.76 -2.49 -2.33
C HIS A 216 11.26 -2.72 -2.55
N PHE A 217 11.74 -3.97 -2.59
CA PHE A 217 13.15 -4.35 -2.74
C PHE A 217 14.09 -3.72 -1.71
N GLU A 218 13.57 -2.95 -0.77
CA GLU A 218 14.28 -2.33 0.33
C GLU A 218 14.07 -3.19 1.58
N PHE A 219 15.12 -3.89 2.03
CA PHE A 219 15.02 -4.92 3.07
C PHE A 219 15.31 -4.40 4.48
N SER A 220 15.80 -3.18 4.65
CA SER A 220 16.00 -2.59 5.98
C SER A 220 14.67 -2.34 6.70
N GLY A 221 13.60 -2.07 5.96
CA GLY A 221 12.23 -1.90 6.46
C GLY A 221 11.31 -3.11 6.22
N PHE A 222 11.85 -4.31 5.95
CA PHE A 222 11.01 -5.45 5.54
C PHE A 222 9.98 -5.86 6.59
N LEU A 223 10.38 -6.12 7.83
CA LEU A 223 9.45 -6.45 8.94
C LEU A 223 8.55 -5.28 9.32
N PRO A 224 9.04 -4.05 9.49
CA PRO A 224 8.19 -2.87 9.71
C PRO A 224 7.07 -2.73 8.68
N ARG A 225 7.37 -2.93 7.38
CA ARG A 225 6.36 -2.86 6.31
C ARG A 225 5.37 -4.01 6.35
N ILE A 226 5.76 -5.21 6.80
CA ILE A 226 4.81 -6.31 7.01
C ILE A 226 3.82 -5.93 8.12
N ILE A 227 4.29 -5.40 9.25
CA ILE A 227 3.42 -5.00 10.37
C ILE A 227 2.47 -3.89 9.93
N LEU A 228 2.98 -2.85 9.27
CA LEU A 228 2.15 -1.80 8.70
C LEU A 228 1.15 -2.36 7.69
N GLY A 229 1.61 -3.25 6.81
CA GLY A 229 0.78 -3.92 5.83
C GLY A 229 -0.37 -4.71 6.45
N MET A 230 -0.10 -5.45 7.52
CA MET A 230 -1.14 -6.18 8.29
C MET A 230 -2.12 -5.22 8.94
N PHE A 231 -1.64 -4.13 9.53
CA PHE A 231 -2.51 -3.09 10.10
C PHE A 231 -3.48 -2.52 9.06
N LEU A 232 -2.96 -2.10 7.89
CA LEU A 232 -3.78 -1.60 6.78
C LEU A 232 -4.77 -2.65 6.26
N GLY A 233 -4.34 -3.91 6.14
CA GLY A 233 -5.18 -5.02 5.72
C GLY A 233 -6.34 -5.30 6.68
N TYR A 234 -6.12 -5.20 7.99
CA TYR A 234 -7.17 -5.32 8.98
C TYR A 234 -8.09 -4.09 9.04
N LEU A 235 -7.56 -2.87 8.86
CA LEU A 235 -8.40 -1.68 8.73
C LEU A 235 -9.38 -1.81 7.55
N PHE A 236 -8.88 -2.24 6.39
CA PHE A 236 -9.72 -2.52 5.22
C PHE A 236 -10.80 -3.56 5.52
N TYR A 237 -10.41 -4.70 6.06
CA TYR A 237 -11.33 -5.81 6.33
C TYR A 237 -12.43 -5.44 7.32
N TYR A 238 -12.08 -4.82 8.45
CA TYR A 238 -13.06 -4.52 9.49
C TYR A 238 -13.93 -3.32 9.15
N SER A 239 -13.36 -2.27 8.53
CA SER A 239 -14.15 -1.11 8.08
C SER A 239 -15.07 -1.44 6.90
N GLY A 240 -14.70 -2.43 6.08
CA GLY A 240 -15.38 -2.77 4.83
C GLY A 240 -15.26 -1.66 3.78
N SER A 241 -14.23 -0.82 3.85
CA SER A 241 -13.98 0.29 2.92
C SER A 241 -12.51 0.45 2.63
N LEU A 242 -12.15 0.53 1.34
CA LEU A 242 -10.78 0.78 0.91
C LEU A 242 -10.23 2.11 1.44
N TRP A 243 -11.11 3.11 1.60
CA TRP A 243 -10.71 4.44 2.05
C TRP A 243 -10.12 4.46 3.47
N ALA A 244 -10.47 3.52 4.34
CA ALA A 244 -9.86 3.43 5.67
C ALA A 244 -8.38 3.04 5.58
N GLY A 245 -8.03 2.09 4.72
CA GLY A 245 -6.64 1.72 4.43
C GLY A 245 -5.89 2.87 3.75
N ILE A 246 -6.48 3.46 2.70
CA ILE A 246 -5.89 4.62 1.98
C ILE A 246 -5.61 5.75 2.96
N PHE A 247 -6.57 6.14 3.80
CA PHE A 247 -6.40 7.22 4.77
C PHE A 247 -5.27 6.92 5.74
N ALA A 248 -5.24 5.70 6.32
CA ALA A 248 -4.16 5.30 7.22
C ALA A 248 -2.78 5.33 6.54
N HIS A 249 -2.70 4.87 5.30
CA HIS A 249 -1.46 4.83 4.53
C HIS A 249 -0.98 6.25 4.17
N VAL A 250 -1.89 7.13 3.73
CA VAL A 250 -1.58 8.55 3.48
C VAL A 250 -1.10 9.24 4.75
N VAL A 251 -1.74 8.99 5.91
CA VAL A 251 -1.31 9.55 7.20
C VAL A 251 0.08 9.03 7.57
N ASN A 252 0.33 7.72 7.43
CA ASN A 252 1.65 7.14 7.72
C ASN A 252 2.76 7.77 6.87
N ASN A 253 2.63 7.75 5.54
CA ASN A 253 3.65 8.27 4.64
C ASN A 253 3.73 9.80 4.69
N GLY A 254 2.58 10.47 4.80
CA GLY A 254 2.49 11.93 4.90
C GLY A 254 3.15 12.48 6.15
N THR A 255 3.03 11.79 7.28
CA THR A 255 3.71 12.16 8.54
C THR A 255 5.23 12.22 8.34
N GLN A 256 5.82 11.27 7.62
CA GLN A 256 7.27 11.28 7.32
C GLN A 256 7.64 12.50 6.46
N VAL A 257 6.87 12.81 5.42
CA VAL A 257 7.11 13.98 4.57
C VAL A 257 7.00 15.28 5.37
N VAL A 258 6.00 15.39 6.26
CA VAL A 258 5.80 16.55 7.13
C VAL A 258 6.99 16.71 8.11
N PHE A 259 7.42 15.64 8.77
CA PHE A 259 8.55 15.71 9.71
C PHE A 259 9.85 16.11 9.02
N MET A 260 10.13 15.58 7.83
CA MET A 260 11.32 15.97 7.07
C MET A 260 11.25 17.44 6.64
N TYR A 261 10.09 17.92 6.21
CA TYR A 261 9.90 19.34 5.89
C TYR A 261 10.13 20.25 7.10
N LEU A 262 9.57 19.91 8.27
CA LEU A 262 9.77 20.66 9.50
C LEU A 262 11.22 20.63 10.00
N ASN A 263 11.90 19.48 9.81
CA ASN A 263 13.32 19.32 10.12
C ASN A 263 14.19 20.24 9.23
N ASN A 264 13.91 20.28 7.92
CA ASN A 264 14.62 21.16 6.97
C ASN A 264 14.41 22.65 7.28
N LYS A 265 13.23 23.02 7.79
CA LYS A 265 12.93 24.38 8.28
C LYS A 265 13.59 24.70 9.61
N GLY A 266 14.22 23.72 10.26
CA GLY A 266 14.81 23.91 11.61
C GLY A 266 13.76 24.07 12.73
N ILE A 267 12.47 23.79 12.44
CA ILE A 267 11.37 23.88 13.42
C ILE A 267 11.37 22.66 14.35
N TYR A 268 11.73 21.52 13.82
CA TYR A 268 11.78 20.25 14.55
C TYR A 268 13.09 19.53 14.23
N LYS A 269 13.81 19.06 15.27
CA LYS A 269 15.04 18.28 15.09
C LYS A 269 14.74 16.83 15.41
N MET A 270 14.76 15.99 14.39
CA MET A 270 14.64 14.55 14.52
C MET A 270 15.94 13.90 14.05
N ASP A 271 16.52 13.04 14.85
CA ASP A 271 17.59 12.16 14.40
C ASP A 271 16.97 10.94 13.70
N VAL A 272 16.82 11.06 12.39
CA VAL A 272 16.22 10.01 11.55
C VAL A 272 17.22 8.86 11.32
N ASP A 273 18.52 9.13 11.48
CA ASP A 273 19.59 8.17 11.20
C ASP A 273 19.85 7.21 12.35
N HIS A 274 19.51 7.62 13.59
CA HIS A 274 19.75 6.83 14.80
C HIS A 274 18.47 6.64 15.62
N PRO A 275 17.48 5.87 15.11
CA PRO A 275 16.29 5.57 15.88
C PRO A 275 16.69 4.80 17.17
N GLU A 276 16.13 5.18 18.30
CA GLU A 276 16.31 4.47 19.56
C GLU A 276 15.34 3.28 19.65
N MET A 277 15.81 2.18 20.26
CA MET A 277 14.93 1.05 20.54
C MET A 277 13.91 1.46 21.63
N PRO A 278 12.60 1.25 21.40
CA PRO A 278 11.59 1.55 22.40
C PRO A 278 11.84 0.80 23.69
N LYS A 279 11.65 1.47 24.84
CA LYS A 279 11.77 0.84 26.15
C LYS A 279 10.62 -0.15 26.38
N THR A 280 10.87 -1.20 27.15
CA THR A 280 9.86 -2.25 27.42
C THR A 280 8.54 -1.68 27.96
N TRP A 281 8.62 -0.68 28.86
CA TRP A 281 7.42 -0.06 29.40
C TRP A 281 6.64 0.76 28.35
N GLU A 282 7.32 1.36 27.39
CA GLU A 282 6.69 2.06 26.25
C GLU A 282 5.94 1.06 25.38
N LEU A 283 6.58 -0.07 25.03
CA LEU A 283 5.92 -1.13 24.27
C LEU A 283 4.66 -1.64 24.97
N ILE A 284 4.72 -1.86 26.30
CA ILE A 284 3.56 -2.32 27.06
C ILE A 284 2.46 -1.24 27.07
N ALA A 285 2.81 0.01 27.39
CA ALA A 285 1.83 1.10 27.47
C ALA A 285 1.14 1.36 26.14
N TYR A 286 1.92 1.47 25.05
CA TYR A 286 1.34 1.70 23.72
C TYR A 286 0.55 0.51 23.20
N THR A 287 0.94 -0.75 23.55
CA THR A 287 0.15 -1.94 23.23
C THR A 287 -1.22 -1.91 23.94
N LEU A 288 -1.27 -1.53 25.21
CA LEU A 288 -2.53 -1.41 25.93
C LEU A 288 -3.43 -0.32 25.32
N VAL A 289 -2.85 0.84 24.95
CA VAL A 289 -3.56 1.91 24.25
C VAL A 289 -4.07 1.42 22.90
N PHE A 290 -3.22 0.73 22.13
CA PHE A 290 -3.60 0.16 20.83
C PHE A 290 -4.78 -0.81 20.96
N VAL A 291 -4.75 -1.73 21.93
CA VAL A 291 -5.85 -2.68 22.15
C VAL A 291 -7.16 -1.95 22.49
N GLY A 292 -7.11 -0.92 23.33
CA GLY A 292 -8.29 -0.11 23.67
C GLY A 292 -8.85 0.64 22.46
N LEU A 293 -7.98 1.30 21.68
CA LEU A 293 -8.37 2.02 20.46
C LEU A 293 -8.87 1.06 19.37
N TRP A 294 -8.25 -0.12 19.25
CA TRP A 294 -8.68 -1.15 18.32
C TRP A 294 -10.07 -1.70 18.66
N TYR A 295 -10.35 -1.90 19.95
CA TYR A 295 -11.67 -2.27 20.43
C TYR A 295 -12.73 -1.22 20.02
N LEU A 296 -12.43 0.07 20.21
CA LEU A 296 -13.33 1.16 19.78
C LEU A 296 -13.52 1.15 18.26
N PHE A 297 -12.44 1.05 17.49
CA PHE A 297 -12.49 0.96 16.04
C PHE A 297 -13.37 -0.21 15.58
N TYR A 298 -13.15 -1.40 16.14
CA TYR A 298 -13.93 -2.60 15.84
C TYR A 298 -15.41 -2.40 16.18
N HIS A 299 -15.73 -1.84 17.34
CA HIS A 299 -17.09 -1.56 17.77
C HIS A 299 -17.83 -0.66 16.76
N PHE A 300 -17.22 0.46 16.36
CA PHE A 300 -17.79 1.35 15.36
C PHE A 300 -17.93 0.68 13.99
N ALA A 301 -16.95 -0.13 13.58
CA ALA A 301 -17.00 -0.87 12.32
C ALA A 301 -18.18 -1.86 12.28
N GLN A 302 -18.45 -2.59 13.37
CA GLN A 302 -19.58 -3.53 13.46
C GLN A 302 -20.94 -2.79 13.47
N LYS A 303 -21.03 -1.65 14.17
CA LYS A 303 -22.25 -0.86 14.20
C LYS A 303 -22.71 -0.43 12.80
N ARG A 304 -21.75 -0.10 11.93
CA ARG A 304 -22.03 0.22 10.52
C ARG A 304 -22.60 -0.98 9.76
N LYS A 305 -21.96 -2.16 9.88
CA LYS A 305 -22.42 -3.38 9.17
C LYS A 305 -23.90 -3.66 9.52
N ASN A 306 -24.26 -3.54 10.78
CA ASN A 306 -25.64 -3.79 11.24
C ASN A 306 -26.64 -2.74 10.73
N SER A 307 -26.23 -1.46 10.58
CA SER A 307 -27.12 -0.39 10.08
C SER A 307 -27.33 -0.44 8.56
N THR A 308 -26.49 -1.13 7.82
CA THR A 308 -26.62 -1.29 6.35
C THR A 308 -27.58 -2.44 6.00
N PHE A 309 -27.92 -3.30 6.96
CA PHE A 309 -28.85 -4.43 6.81
C PHE A 309 -30.21 -4.20 7.50
N ALA A 310 -30.42 -3.06 8.14
CA ALA A 310 -31.69 -2.61 8.69
C ALA A 310 -32.34 -1.55 7.78
#